data_82d8f3e3119ec76555f1f2613d648063
#
_entry.id   82d8f3e3119ec76555f1f2613d648063
#
_cell.length_a   1.000
_cell.length_b   1.000
_cell.length_c   1.000
_cell.angle_alpha   90.00
_cell.angle_beta   90.00
_cell.angle_gamma   90.00
#
_symmetry.space_group_name_H-M   'P 1'
#
loop_
_entity.id
_entity.type
_entity.pdbx_description
1 polymer ?
#
loop_
_entity_poly.entity_id
_entity_poly.type
_entity_poly.pdbx_seq_one_letter_code
_entity_poly.pdbx_strand_id
1 'polypeptide(L)'
;MIRLVVSIISYDIWFYISHVILHSRFMYQYHKLHHTKPVPNYTDTYLADSVETAIQGAGFMFPAVVYTYMPQDIILILLFLNIRGMMAHDPRFAFLIGNHHLLHHKYGNCNYGQYYIDSLCGTRHPRREDYIYGWIYV
;
A
#
# COMPACT_ATOMS: atom_id res chain seq x y z
N MET A 1 5.93 4.64 -20.81
CA MET A 1 6.61 3.85 -19.78
C MET A 1 7.12 4.70 -18.60
N ILE A 2 7.88 5.79 -18.80
CA ILE A 2 8.40 6.63 -17.71
C ILE A 2 7.29 7.22 -16.83
N ARG A 3 6.17 7.68 -17.43
CA ARG A 3 5.02 8.24 -16.70
C ARG A 3 4.42 7.22 -15.71
N LEU A 4 4.27 5.97 -16.13
CA LEU A 4 3.75 4.90 -15.30
C LEU A 4 4.65 4.67 -14.09
N VAL A 5 5.96 4.58 -14.30
CA VAL A 5 6.94 4.39 -13.22
C VAL A 5 6.92 5.55 -12.23
N VAL A 6 6.93 6.80 -12.73
CA VAL A 6 6.88 8.00 -11.88
C VAL A 6 5.58 8.01 -11.06
N SER A 7 4.44 7.67 -11.67
CA SER A 7 3.16 7.64 -10.96
C SER A 7 3.12 6.57 -9.86
N ILE A 8 3.63 5.39 -10.14
CA ILE A 8 3.68 4.30 -9.14
C ILE A 8 4.57 4.69 -7.96
N ILE A 9 5.78 5.21 -8.22
CA ILE A 9 6.71 5.62 -7.16
C ILE A 9 6.11 6.77 -6.33
N SER A 10 5.53 7.78 -7.00
CA SER A 10 4.89 8.91 -6.30
C SER A 10 3.72 8.44 -5.44
N TYR A 11 2.90 7.52 -5.95
CA TYR A 11 1.82 6.91 -5.18
C TYR A 11 2.35 6.12 -4.00
N ASP A 12 3.39 5.33 -4.16
CA ASP A 12 3.97 4.52 -3.09
C ASP A 12 4.53 5.39 -1.95
N ILE A 13 5.17 6.51 -2.29
CA ILE A 13 5.65 7.49 -1.30
C ILE A 13 4.46 8.11 -0.55
N TRP A 14 3.43 8.54 -1.28
CA TRP A 14 2.24 9.10 -0.65
C TRP A 14 1.50 8.07 0.20
N PHE A 15 1.35 6.84 -0.30
CA PHE A 15 0.72 5.76 0.44
C PHE A 15 1.43 5.53 1.77
N TYR A 16 2.76 5.47 1.78
CA TYR A 16 3.54 5.35 3.00
C TYR A 16 3.27 6.50 3.98
N ILE A 17 3.38 7.75 3.51
CA ILE A 17 3.18 8.93 4.35
C ILE A 17 1.76 8.97 4.94
N SER A 18 0.76 8.80 4.08
CA SER A 18 -0.65 8.82 4.48
C SER A 18 -0.98 7.67 5.43
N HIS A 19 -0.40 6.49 5.23
CA HIS A 19 -0.62 5.31 6.05
C HIS A 19 -0.01 5.48 7.45
N VAL A 20 1.20 6.02 7.56
CA VAL A 20 1.79 6.39 8.86
C VAL A 20 0.90 7.41 9.60
N ILE A 21 0.37 8.42 8.88
CA ILE A 21 -0.55 9.40 9.45
C ILE A 21 -1.85 8.73 9.93
N LEU A 22 -2.42 7.83 9.14
CA LEU A 22 -3.63 7.07 9.49
C LEU A 22 -3.43 6.19 10.74
N HIS A 23 -2.21 5.70 10.99
CA HIS A 23 -1.86 4.99 12.22
C HIS A 23 -1.62 5.90 13.43
N SER A 24 -1.65 7.23 13.27
CA SER A 24 -1.56 8.15 14.40
C SER A 24 -2.80 8.07 15.30
N ARG A 25 -2.64 8.45 16.59
CA ARG A 25 -3.72 8.41 17.60
C ARG A 25 -5.01 9.10 17.14
N PHE A 26 -4.88 10.20 16.39
CA PHE A 26 -6.04 10.99 15.97
C PHE A 26 -6.72 10.45 14.71
N MET A 27 -5.95 9.84 13.80
CA MET A 27 -6.46 9.38 12.50
C MET A 27 -6.85 7.91 12.49
N TYR A 28 -6.39 7.11 13.46
CA TYR A 28 -6.65 5.67 13.50
C TYR A 28 -8.13 5.30 13.52
N GLN A 29 -9.00 6.18 14.01
CA GLN A 29 -10.45 5.97 13.98
C GLN A 29 -10.99 5.73 12.56
N TYR A 30 -10.37 6.33 11.53
CA TYR A 30 -10.73 6.18 10.12
C TYR A 30 -10.06 4.97 9.47
N HIS A 31 -8.99 4.42 10.07
CA HIS A 31 -8.22 3.31 9.54
C HIS A 31 -8.50 1.97 10.24
N LYS A 32 -9.07 2.00 11.43
CA LYS A 32 -9.35 0.79 12.23
C LYS A 32 -10.25 -0.23 11.51
N LEU A 33 -11.12 0.23 10.60
CA LEU A 33 -11.99 -0.65 9.81
C LEU A 33 -11.15 -1.56 8.91
N HIS A 34 -10.09 -1.01 8.30
CA HIS A 34 -9.15 -1.76 7.48
C HIS A 34 -8.42 -2.86 8.27
N HIS A 35 -8.11 -2.60 9.54
CA HIS A 35 -7.42 -3.51 10.44
C HIS A 35 -8.32 -4.48 11.22
N THR A 36 -9.59 -4.64 10.87
CA THR A 36 -10.50 -5.55 11.57
C THR A 36 -10.11 -7.02 11.43
N LYS A 37 -9.36 -7.36 10.37
CA LYS A 37 -8.89 -8.72 10.10
C LYS A 37 -7.37 -8.79 10.14
N PRO A 38 -6.78 -9.55 11.09
CA PRO A 38 -5.32 -9.76 11.14
C PRO A 38 -4.81 -10.64 9.98
N VAL A 39 -5.69 -11.41 9.36
CA VAL A 39 -5.44 -12.15 8.12
C VAL A 39 -6.53 -11.79 7.12
N PRO A 40 -6.31 -10.75 6.30
CA PRO A 40 -7.26 -10.30 5.31
C PRO A 40 -7.31 -11.25 4.09
N ASN A 41 -8.23 -10.99 3.17
CA ASN A 41 -8.29 -11.56 1.84
C ASN A 41 -8.30 -10.44 0.78
N TYR A 42 -8.22 -10.80 -0.50
CA TYR A 42 -8.07 -9.84 -1.60
C TYR A 42 -9.19 -8.77 -1.66
N THR A 43 -10.40 -9.05 -1.20
CA THR A 43 -11.51 -8.07 -1.18
C THR A 43 -11.37 -7.07 -0.04
N ASP A 44 -10.64 -7.41 1.01
CA ASP A 44 -10.46 -6.56 2.18
C ASP A 44 -9.58 -5.33 1.88
N THR A 45 -8.90 -5.29 0.73
CA THR A 45 -8.25 -4.09 0.21
C THR A 45 -9.22 -2.90 0.06
N TYR A 46 -10.52 -3.18 -0.10
CA TYR A 46 -11.58 -2.16 -0.21
C TYR A 46 -12.34 -1.93 1.11
N LEU A 47 -11.97 -2.65 2.16
CA LEU A 47 -12.57 -2.48 3.48
C LEU A 47 -11.90 -1.27 4.17
N ALA A 48 -12.36 -0.07 3.83
CA ALA A 48 -11.80 1.19 4.28
C ALA A 48 -12.89 2.23 4.55
N ASP A 49 -12.62 3.15 5.46
CA ASP A 49 -13.45 4.34 5.68
C ASP A 49 -13.33 5.31 4.49
N SER A 50 -14.37 6.11 4.26
CA SER A 50 -14.38 7.11 3.19
C SER A 50 -13.26 8.16 3.33
N VAL A 51 -12.91 8.54 4.55
CA VAL A 51 -11.82 9.48 4.85
C VAL A 51 -10.47 8.85 4.49
N GLU A 52 -10.24 7.60 4.88
CA GLU A 52 -9.06 6.83 4.48
C GLU A 52 -8.94 6.74 2.96
N THR A 53 -10.03 6.34 2.29
CA THR A 53 -10.09 6.21 0.83
C THR A 53 -9.75 7.53 0.14
N ALA A 54 -10.30 8.64 0.62
CA ALA A 54 -10.02 9.97 0.08
C ALA A 54 -8.54 10.37 0.28
N ILE A 55 -8.00 10.15 1.48
CA ILE A 55 -6.60 10.49 1.80
C ILE A 55 -5.63 9.67 0.93
N GLN A 56 -5.80 8.36 0.88
CA GLN A 56 -4.92 7.49 0.09
C GLN A 56 -5.10 7.74 -1.42
N GLY A 57 -6.35 7.93 -1.87
CA GLY A 57 -6.66 8.24 -3.26
C GLY A 57 -6.07 9.56 -3.76
N ALA A 58 -5.86 10.54 -2.88
CA ALA A 58 -5.21 11.81 -3.23
C ALA A 58 -3.80 11.62 -3.84
N GLY A 59 -3.14 10.50 -3.56
CA GLY A 59 -1.83 10.15 -4.14
C GLY A 59 -1.80 10.11 -5.66
N PHE A 60 -2.94 9.85 -6.30
CA PHE A 60 -3.05 9.89 -7.76
C PHE A 60 -2.88 11.29 -8.36
N MET A 61 -3.07 12.34 -7.55
CA MET A 61 -3.01 13.71 -8.05
C MET A 61 -1.58 14.25 -8.17
N PHE A 62 -0.61 13.71 -7.42
CA PHE A 62 0.75 14.26 -7.40
C PHE A 62 1.46 14.25 -8.75
N PRO A 63 1.46 13.15 -9.52
CA PRO A 63 2.11 13.17 -10.82
C PRO A 63 1.45 14.12 -11.82
N ALA A 64 0.16 14.49 -11.63
CA ALA A 64 -0.53 15.43 -12.50
C ALA A 64 0.04 16.86 -12.42
N VAL A 65 0.78 17.18 -11.36
CA VAL A 65 1.52 18.45 -11.21
C VAL A 65 2.71 18.51 -12.18
N VAL A 66 3.29 17.36 -12.52
CA VAL A 66 4.50 17.28 -13.35
C VAL A 66 4.19 17.07 -14.82
N TYR A 67 3.12 16.34 -15.14
CA TYR A 67 2.71 16.04 -16.50
C TYR A 67 1.21 15.79 -16.63
N THR A 68 0.68 16.01 -17.85
CA THR A 68 -0.71 15.69 -18.15
C THR A 68 -0.87 14.18 -18.36
N TYR A 69 -1.81 13.59 -17.64
CA TYR A 69 -2.20 12.19 -17.82
C TYR A 69 -2.92 12.01 -19.17
N MET A 70 -2.56 10.94 -19.85
CA MET A 70 -3.39 10.40 -20.92
C MET A 70 -4.40 9.41 -20.31
N PRO A 71 -5.62 9.25 -20.87
CA PRO A 71 -6.62 8.32 -20.33
C PRO A 71 -6.10 6.90 -20.12
N GLN A 72 -5.27 6.40 -21.04
CA GLN A 72 -4.63 5.09 -20.91
C GLN A 72 -3.65 4.99 -19.76
N ASP A 73 -2.92 6.07 -19.43
CA ASP A 73 -2.01 6.09 -18.28
C ASP A 73 -2.80 5.89 -16.97
N ILE A 74 -3.93 6.60 -16.83
CA ILE A 74 -4.81 6.50 -15.67
C ILE A 74 -5.34 5.08 -15.52
N ILE A 75 -5.86 4.49 -16.59
CA ILE A 75 -6.40 3.12 -16.57
C ILE A 75 -5.32 2.13 -16.14
N LEU A 76 -4.12 2.21 -16.72
CA LEU A 76 -3.03 1.29 -16.40
C LEU A 76 -2.54 1.43 -14.97
N ILE A 77 -2.42 2.67 -14.47
CA ILE A 77 -1.99 2.92 -13.08
C ILE A 77 -3.04 2.38 -12.10
N LEU A 78 -4.32 2.71 -12.31
CA LEU A 78 -5.41 2.23 -11.46
C LEU A 78 -5.47 0.71 -11.45
N LEU A 79 -5.41 0.08 -12.62
CA LEU A 79 -5.43 -1.38 -12.73
C LEU A 79 -4.26 -2.02 -11.98
N PHE A 80 -3.04 -1.52 -12.20
CA PHE A 80 -1.85 -2.02 -11.52
C PHE A 80 -1.94 -1.90 -10.00
N LEU A 81 -2.30 -0.70 -9.49
CA LEU A 81 -2.36 -0.46 -8.05
C LEU A 81 -3.49 -1.26 -7.37
N ASN A 82 -4.64 -1.42 -8.04
CA ASN A 82 -5.71 -2.26 -7.52
C ASN A 82 -5.32 -3.74 -7.45
N ILE A 83 -4.76 -4.29 -8.53
CA ILE A 83 -4.30 -5.69 -8.53
C ILE A 83 -3.24 -5.90 -7.45
N ARG A 84 -2.25 -5.01 -7.36
CA ARG A 84 -1.21 -5.08 -6.33
C ARG A 84 -1.79 -5.02 -4.91
N GLY A 85 -2.74 -4.10 -4.67
CA GLY A 85 -3.43 -3.99 -3.38
C GLY A 85 -4.17 -5.27 -3.01
N MET A 86 -4.95 -5.83 -3.95
CA MET A 86 -5.66 -7.09 -3.75
C MET A 86 -4.70 -8.24 -3.42
N MET A 87 -3.59 -8.35 -4.15
CA MET A 87 -2.58 -9.39 -3.90
C MET A 87 -1.89 -9.21 -2.55
N ALA A 88 -1.59 -7.97 -2.15
CA ALA A 88 -0.94 -7.66 -0.87
C ALA A 88 -1.81 -8.02 0.36
N HIS A 89 -3.13 -8.06 0.19
CA HIS A 89 -4.08 -8.44 1.25
C HIS A 89 -4.38 -9.95 1.29
N ASP A 90 -3.87 -10.75 0.39
CA ASP A 90 -4.24 -12.17 0.31
C ASP A 90 -3.02 -13.09 0.49
N PRO A 91 -3.01 -13.93 1.55
CA PRO A 91 -1.89 -14.84 1.82
C PRO A 91 -1.55 -15.79 0.66
N ARG A 92 -2.52 -16.08 -0.21
CA ARG A 92 -2.32 -16.95 -1.37
C ARG A 92 -1.32 -16.38 -2.38
N PHE A 93 -1.13 -15.06 -2.38
CA PHE A 93 -0.18 -14.38 -3.27
C PHE A 93 1.17 -14.07 -2.60
N ALA A 94 1.37 -14.47 -1.33
CA ALA A 94 2.62 -14.21 -0.62
C ALA A 94 3.85 -14.84 -1.31
N PHE A 95 3.68 -15.97 -2.04
CA PHE A 95 4.76 -16.56 -2.82
C PHE A 95 5.23 -15.68 -3.99
N LEU A 96 4.35 -14.81 -4.49
CA LEU A 96 4.64 -13.93 -5.63
C LEU A 96 5.16 -12.56 -5.19
N ILE A 97 4.47 -11.90 -4.28
CA ILE A 97 4.79 -10.52 -3.88
C ILE A 97 5.30 -10.37 -2.43
N GLY A 98 5.49 -11.50 -1.73
CA GLY A 98 5.85 -11.47 -0.31
C GLY A 98 4.65 -11.23 0.63
N ASN A 99 4.92 -11.28 1.94
CA ASN A 99 3.89 -11.08 2.96
C ASN A 99 4.06 -9.74 3.72
N HIS A 100 4.76 -8.77 3.14
CA HIS A 100 5.12 -7.52 3.80
C HIS A 100 3.92 -6.80 4.42
N HIS A 101 2.85 -6.60 3.62
CA HIS A 101 1.62 -5.94 4.06
C HIS A 101 0.77 -6.83 4.99
N LEU A 102 0.82 -8.14 4.85
CA LEU A 102 0.17 -9.07 5.79
C LEU A 102 0.78 -9.00 7.20
N LEU A 103 2.09 -8.79 7.29
CA LEU A 103 2.76 -8.53 8.56
C LEU A 103 2.31 -7.19 9.17
N HIS A 104 2.04 -6.19 8.32
CA HIS A 104 1.43 -4.94 8.77
C HIS A 104 0.06 -5.17 9.40
N HIS A 105 -0.85 -5.88 8.75
CA HIS A 105 -2.17 -6.23 9.32
C HIS A 105 -2.06 -7.01 10.63
N LYS A 106 -1.07 -7.87 10.74
CA LYS A 106 -0.86 -8.70 11.94
C LYS A 106 -0.35 -7.90 13.14
N TYR A 107 0.57 -6.95 12.92
CA TYR A 107 1.27 -6.24 13.99
C TYR A 107 0.89 -4.77 14.13
N GLY A 108 0.43 -4.11 13.08
CA GLY A 108 -0.10 -2.74 13.07
C GLY A 108 0.93 -1.61 13.20
N ASN A 109 2.15 -1.89 13.63
CA ASN A 109 3.17 -0.88 13.96
C ASN A 109 4.45 -0.98 13.12
N CYS A 110 4.36 -1.58 11.95
CA CYS A 110 5.47 -1.78 11.01
C CYS A 110 4.94 -1.92 9.58
N ASN A 111 5.82 -1.85 8.58
CA ASN A 111 5.52 -2.15 7.18
C ASN A 111 4.37 -1.31 6.60
N TYR A 112 4.45 0.01 6.76
CA TYR A 112 3.40 0.95 6.35
C TYR A 112 3.28 1.15 4.84
N GLY A 113 4.35 0.90 4.08
CA GLY A 113 4.39 1.11 2.63
C GLY A 113 4.84 -0.12 1.86
N GLN A 114 5.59 0.13 0.80
CA GLN A 114 6.30 -0.92 0.09
C GLN A 114 7.61 -1.26 0.80
N TYR A 115 8.07 -2.48 0.65
CA TYR A 115 9.28 -2.97 1.34
C TYR A 115 10.48 -2.03 1.21
N TYR A 116 10.71 -1.45 0.02
CA TYR A 116 11.85 -0.55 -0.19
C TYR A 116 11.72 0.76 0.58
N ILE A 117 10.51 1.31 0.73
CA ILE A 117 10.27 2.55 1.49
C ILE A 117 10.43 2.28 2.98
N ASP A 118 9.80 1.22 3.49
CA ASP A 118 9.95 0.83 4.90
C ASP A 118 11.40 0.49 5.24
N SER A 119 12.17 -0.03 4.27
CA SER A 119 13.61 -0.27 4.43
C SER A 119 14.40 1.02 4.58
N LEU A 120 14.08 2.03 3.76
CA LEU A 120 14.73 3.34 3.82
C LEU A 120 14.35 4.11 5.09
N CYS A 121 13.10 3.99 5.53
CA CYS A 121 12.56 4.70 6.70
C CYS A 121 12.78 3.96 8.03
N GLY A 122 13.29 2.72 8.02
CA GLY A 122 13.53 1.93 9.23
C GLY A 122 12.25 1.42 9.91
N THR A 123 11.13 1.34 9.16
CA THR A 123 9.81 0.95 9.68
C THR A 123 9.44 -0.50 9.37
N ARG A 124 10.39 -1.31 8.89
CA ARG A 124 10.16 -2.74 8.65
C ARG A 124 9.95 -3.51 9.93
N HIS A 125 9.15 -4.57 9.84
CA HIS A 125 9.07 -5.59 10.91
C HIS A 125 10.47 -6.15 11.22
N PRO A 126 10.88 -6.19 12.51
CA PRO A 126 12.28 -6.48 12.86
C PRO A 126 12.69 -7.95 12.66
N ARG A 127 11.73 -8.89 12.76
CA ARG A 127 12.03 -10.32 12.68
C ARG A 127 12.03 -10.79 11.24
N ARG A 128 13.21 -11.16 10.74
CA ARG A 128 13.40 -11.60 9.35
C ARG A 128 12.77 -12.97 9.07
N GLU A 129 12.67 -13.82 10.09
CA GLU A 129 12.07 -15.15 10.02
C GLU A 129 10.56 -15.14 9.75
N ASP A 130 9.88 -14.03 10.04
CA ASP A 130 8.45 -13.89 9.76
C ASP A 130 8.16 -13.58 8.28
N TYR A 131 9.18 -13.17 7.50
CA TYR A 131 8.99 -12.80 6.11
C TYR A 131 8.91 -14.00 5.18
N ILE A 132 7.91 -13.98 4.31
CA ILE A 132 7.87 -14.75 3.08
C ILE A 132 8.33 -13.82 1.97
N TYR A 133 9.49 -14.09 1.40
CA TYR A 133 10.03 -13.32 0.27
C TYR A 133 9.42 -13.84 -1.02
N GLY A 134 8.65 -12.99 -1.70
CA GLY A 134 8.05 -13.34 -2.99
C GLY A 134 9.04 -13.27 -4.14
N TRP A 135 8.62 -13.73 -5.32
CA TRP A 135 9.42 -13.61 -6.54
C TRP A 135 9.57 -12.16 -6.99
N ILE A 136 8.55 -11.35 -6.75
CA ILE A 136 8.54 -9.90 -7.00
C ILE A 136 8.32 -9.25 -5.64
N TYR A 137 9.41 -8.89 -4.96
CA TYR A 137 9.29 -8.31 -3.63
C TYR A 137 8.91 -6.82 -3.73
N VAL A 138 7.73 -6.50 -3.27
CA VAL A 138 7.16 -5.15 -3.28
C VAL A 138 6.75 -4.70 -1.88
#